data_c6932839934cf577bc8726aa9eae78ac
#
_entry.id   c6932839934cf577bc8726aa9eae78ac
#
_cell.length_a   1.000
_cell.length_b   1.000
_cell.length_c   1.000
_cell.angle_alpha   90.00
_cell.angle_beta   90.00
_cell.angle_gamma   90.00
#
_symmetry.space_group_name_H-M   'P 1'
#
loop_
_entity.id
_entity.type
_entity.pdbx_description
1 polymer ?
#
loop_
_entity_poly.entity_id
_entity_poly.type
_entity_poly.pdbx_seq_one_letter_code
_entity_poly.pdbx_strand_id
1 'polypeptide(L)'
;MIIACIAGFALVFQACSQNEDIVAQSNDSYMMRFNTHYPGQTRVADNAFEQGDTIGLFVANDTLALEPGGNTVNNEALTCNGNVWTPTRTLYWDDGTYTAYAYYPYQKTVRSVDDMPVTVCLDQSTASTATAMGGYEASDLLWARTKGIHASADPVPLVFSHVMSKLTIRLIKGEDYEGDLPSDAEVYVHNTVPTATFDLSAGVVTKAPKGTRASIRAHQDAATLFSAIVVPQRLPNSVPLVEVVAKGVSYLYESRFVFKPGVNHLVNLILSDNPEQVKINIGGEVEGWNE
;
A
#
# COMPACT_ATOMS: atom_id res chain seq x y z
N MET A 1 9.35 -15.55 -105.00
CA MET A 1 8.79 -16.26 -103.82
C MET A 1 9.65 -15.90 -102.59
N ILE A 2 9.19 -14.91 -101.85
CA ILE A 2 9.97 -14.30 -100.78
C ILE A 2 9.23 -14.62 -99.49
N ILE A 3 9.90 -15.36 -98.58
CA ILE A 3 9.40 -15.71 -97.29
C ILE A 3 9.94 -14.67 -96.30
N ALA A 4 9.05 -13.92 -95.64
CA ALA A 4 9.36 -12.98 -94.59
C ALA A 4 9.29 -13.67 -93.22
N CYS A 5 10.42 -13.69 -92.55
CA CYS A 5 10.48 -14.13 -91.15
C CYS A 5 10.12 -12.94 -90.19
N ILE A 6 9.05 -13.06 -89.51
CA ILE A 6 8.68 -12.13 -88.40
C ILE A 6 9.28 -12.66 -87.07
N ALA A 7 10.26 -11.94 -86.56
CA ALA A 7 10.82 -12.19 -85.21
C ALA A 7 9.92 -11.53 -84.13
N GLY A 8 9.25 -12.34 -83.40
CA GLY A 8 8.48 -11.87 -82.20
C GLY A 8 9.39 -11.56 -81.05
N PHE A 9 9.36 -10.32 -80.53
CA PHE A 9 10.07 -9.86 -79.36
C PHE A 9 9.18 -10.08 -78.11
N ALA A 10 9.49 -11.07 -77.34
CA ALA A 10 8.80 -11.31 -76.10
C ALA A 10 9.40 -10.39 -75.00
N LEU A 11 8.64 -9.39 -74.57
CA LEU A 11 8.94 -8.58 -73.36
C LEU A 11 8.59 -9.38 -72.12
N VAL A 12 9.61 -9.80 -71.36
CA VAL A 12 9.47 -10.41 -70.04
C VAL A 12 9.39 -9.26 -69.09
N PHE A 13 8.20 -8.99 -68.55
CA PHE A 13 8.04 -8.14 -67.39
C PHE A 13 8.47 -8.95 -66.09
N GLN A 14 9.64 -8.65 -65.56
CA GLN A 14 10.00 -9.05 -64.20
C GLN A 14 9.24 -8.13 -63.25
N ALA A 15 8.17 -8.66 -62.67
CA ALA A 15 7.58 -8.09 -61.46
C ALA A 15 8.51 -8.38 -60.28
N CYS A 16 9.26 -7.37 -59.83
CA CYS A 16 9.85 -7.40 -58.52
C CYS A 16 8.72 -7.38 -57.50
N SER A 17 8.38 -8.53 -56.93
CA SER A 17 7.64 -8.57 -55.67
C SER A 17 8.61 -8.13 -54.56
N GLN A 18 8.53 -6.86 -54.17
CA GLN A 18 9.04 -6.46 -52.87
C GLN A 18 8.16 -7.19 -51.81
N ASN A 19 8.64 -8.28 -51.31
CA ASN A 19 8.21 -8.76 -50.01
C ASN A 19 8.67 -7.68 -49.01
N GLU A 20 7.81 -6.72 -48.73
CA GLU A 20 7.86 -6.05 -47.44
C GLU A 20 7.55 -7.13 -46.42
N ASP A 21 8.59 -7.67 -45.80
CA ASP A 21 8.45 -8.35 -44.52
C ASP A 21 7.82 -7.34 -43.56
N ILE A 22 6.49 -7.34 -43.52
CA ILE A 22 5.77 -6.78 -42.37
C ILE A 22 6.19 -7.67 -41.22
N VAL A 23 7.29 -7.28 -40.56
CA VAL A 23 7.60 -7.76 -39.20
C VAL A 23 6.37 -7.36 -38.39
N ALA A 24 5.49 -8.31 -38.17
CA ALA A 24 4.41 -8.15 -37.23
C ALA A 24 5.13 -7.84 -35.89
N GLN A 25 5.21 -6.55 -35.55
CA GLN A 25 5.62 -6.14 -34.19
C GLN A 25 4.70 -6.91 -33.28
N SER A 26 5.27 -7.82 -32.50
CA SER A 26 4.50 -8.59 -31.55
C SER A 26 3.84 -7.57 -30.61
N ASN A 27 2.52 -7.60 -30.50
CA ASN A 27 1.76 -6.75 -29.57
C ASN A 27 2.28 -6.84 -28.12
N ASP A 28 3.13 -7.83 -27.84
CA ASP A 28 3.80 -8.00 -26.53
C ASP A 28 4.77 -6.85 -26.18
N SER A 29 5.32 -6.12 -27.17
CA SER A 29 6.24 -4.99 -26.94
C SER A 29 5.55 -3.81 -26.25
N TYR A 30 4.24 -3.71 -26.39
CA TYR A 30 3.44 -2.62 -25.82
C TYR A 30 2.57 -3.03 -24.64
N MET A 31 2.67 -4.28 -24.18
CA MET A 31 1.90 -4.75 -23.03
C MET A 31 2.46 -4.16 -21.74
N MET A 32 1.60 -3.54 -20.95
CA MET A 32 1.97 -3.02 -19.62
C MET A 32 2.24 -4.17 -18.66
N ARG A 33 3.41 -4.12 -18.01
CA ARG A 33 3.82 -5.06 -16.95
C ARG A 33 4.29 -4.26 -15.75
N PHE A 34 4.04 -4.77 -14.56
CA PHE A 34 4.39 -4.09 -13.31
C PHE A 34 5.08 -5.05 -12.34
N ASN A 35 6.13 -4.56 -11.69
CA ASN A 35 6.77 -5.21 -10.55
C ASN A 35 6.52 -4.37 -9.30
N THR A 36 6.16 -5.01 -8.21
CA THR A 36 5.98 -4.32 -6.94
C THR A 36 7.15 -4.56 -6.01
N HIS A 37 7.48 -3.53 -5.25
CA HIS A 37 8.41 -3.60 -4.13
C HIS A 37 7.67 -3.17 -2.88
N TYR A 38 7.51 -4.09 -1.94
CA TYR A 38 6.90 -3.81 -0.63
C TYR A 38 7.86 -2.96 0.22
N PRO A 39 7.37 -1.97 0.99
CA PRO A 39 8.24 -1.18 1.84
C PRO A 39 8.88 -2.08 2.90
N GLY A 40 10.19 -1.91 3.10
CA GLY A 40 10.90 -2.59 4.18
C GLY A 40 11.20 -4.07 3.99
N GLN A 41 11.36 -4.56 2.76
CA GLN A 41 11.76 -5.95 2.51
C GLN A 41 13.09 -6.30 3.18
N THR A 42 13.02 -6.62 4.47
CA THR A 42 14.00 -7.46 5.16
C THR A 42 13.34 -8.81 5.42
N ARG A 43 14.04 -9.88 5.20
CA ARG A 43 13.75 -11.31 5.11
C ARG A 43 12.80 -11.95 6.15
N VAL A 44 11.86 -11.21 6.75
CA VAL A 44 10.88 -11.73 7.70
C VAL A 44 9.49 -11.71 7.07
N ALA A 45 8.75 -12.79 7.21
CA ALA A 45 7.58 -13.19 6.42
C ALA A 45 6.36 -12.24 6.41
N ASP A 46 6.34 -11.16 7.19
CA ASP A 46 5.15 -10.33 7.38
C ASP A 46 5.16 -9.02 6.54
N ASN A 47 6.17 -8.80 5.70
CA ASN A 47 6.38 -7.57 4.93
C ASN A 47 6.45 -7.84 3.42
N ALA A 48 5.54 -8.61 2.87
CA ALA A 48 5.43 -8.87 1.45
C ALA A 48 3.97 -8.98 1.05
N PHE A 49 3.67 -8.62 -0.19
CA PHE A 49 2.35 -8.92 -0.74
C PHE A 49 2.14 -10.43 -0.83
N GLU A 50 0.95 -10.88 -0.47
CA GLU A 50 0.54 -12.27 -0.50
C GLU A 50 -0.29 -12.60 -1.74
N GLN A 51 -0.44 -13.90 -2.00
CA GLN A 51 -1.31 -14.36 -3.07
C GLN A 51 -2.76 -13.95 -2.81
N GLY A 52 -3.36 -13.22 -3.75
CA GLY A 52 -4.72 -12.69 -3.63
C GLY A 52 -4.78 -11.21 -3.28
N ASP A 53 -3.68 -10.63 -2.80
CA ASP A 53 -3.61 -9.19 -2.59
C ASP A 53 -3.93 -8.45 -3.89
N THR A 54 -4.65 -7.35 -3.74
CA THR A 54 -5.09 -6.57 -4.89
C THR A 54 -4.77 -5.09 -4.68
N ILE A 55 -4.05 -4.50 -5.63
CA ILE A 55 -3.74 -3.07 -5.69
C ILE A 55 -4.63 -2.37 -6.71
N GLY A 56 -4.88 -1.09 -6.50
CA GLY A 56 -5.50 -0.19 -7.48
C GLY A 56 -4.43 0.52 -8.29
N LEU A 57 -4.55 0.48 -9.62
CA LEU A 57 -3.61 1.11 -10.54
C LEU A 57 -4.29 2.20 -11.37
N PHE A 58 -3.63 3.34 -11.45
CA PHE A 58 -3.91 4.40 -12.42
C PHE A 58 -2.65 4.65 -13.26
N VAL A 59 -2.83 4.91 -14.55
CA VAL A 59 -1.76 5.37 -15.45
C VAL A 59 -2.26 6.60 -16.17
N ALA A 60 -1.65 7.74 -15.90
CA ALA A 60 -1.98 9.02 -16.52
C ALA A 60 -0.85 9.47 -17.46
N ASN A 61 -1.19 10.14 -18.56
CA ASN A 61 -0.20 10.83 -19.38
C ASN A 61 0.42 11.99 -18.58
N ASP A 62 1.74 12.15 -18.63
CA ASP A 62 2.48 13.15 -17.83
C ASP A 62 2.07 14.60 -18.11
N THR A 63 1.40 14.87 -19.23
CA THR A 63 0.88 16.19 -19.58
C THR A 63 -0.49 16.50 -18.97
N LEU A 64 -1.13 15.50 -18.35
CA LEU A 64 -2.46 15.60 -17.77
C LEU A 64 -2.41 15.38 -16.26
N ALA A 65 -3.34 16.05 -15.54
CA ALA A 65 -3.56 15.75 -14.13
C ALA A 65 -4.18 14.35 -13.98
N LEU A 66 -3.88 13.69 -12.86
CA LEU A 66 -4.57 12.46 -12.49
C LEU A 66 -6.05 12.77 -12.18
N GLU A 67 -6.95 12.02 -12.78
CA GLU A 67 -8.40 12.16 -12.62
C GLU A 67 -9.03 10.82 -12.19
N PRO A 68 -10.24 10.81 -11.64
CA PRO A 68 -10.94 9.54 -11.34
C PRO A 68 -11.23 8.70 -12.58
N GLY A 69 -11.26 9.32 -13.76
CA GLY A 69 -11.51 8.71 -15.06
C GLY A 69 -10.91 9.55 -16.18
N GLY A 70 -10.76 8.97 -17.37
CA GLY A 70 -10.17 9.65 -18.52
C GLY A 70 -8.64 9.50 -18.62
N ASN A 71 -8.01 8.78 -17.70
CA ASN A 71 -6.59 8.39 -17.84
C ASN A 71 -6.46 7.18 -18.78
N THR A 72 -5.24 6.83 -19.14
CA THR A 72 -4.93 5.62 -19.91
C THR A 72 -5.39 4.36 -19.15
N VAL A 73 -5.16 4.32 -17.83
CA VAL A 73 -5.68 3.29 -16.93
C VAL A 73 -6.36 3.97 -15.74
N ASN A 74 -7.57 3.53 -15.42
CA ASN A 74 -8.41 4.11 -14.37
C ASN A 74 -8.77 3.03 -13.35
N ASN A 75 -8.20 3.08 -12.16
CA ASN A 75 -8.48 2.19 -11.03
C ASN A 75 -8.53 0.71 -11.42
N GLU A 76 -7.58 0.26 -12.22
CA GLU A 76 -7.48 -1.16 -12.60
C GLU A 76 -7.04 -1.99 -11.40
N ALA A 77 -7.75 -3.08 -11.15
CA ALA A 77 -7.38 -4.03 -10.11
C ALA A 77 -6.27 -4.95 -10.61
N LEU A 78 -5.10 -4.92 -9.98
CA LEU A 78 -4.03 -5.88 -10.19
C LEU A 78 -3.99 -6.83 -9.01
N THR A 79 -4.17 -8.13 -9.27
CA THR A 79 -4.14 -9.16 -8.23
C THR A 79 -2.81 -9.90 -8.24
N CYS A 80 -2.22 -10.07 -7.07
CA CYS A 80 -0.99 -10.82 -6.85
C CYS A 80 -1.26 -12.33 -7.01
N ASN A 81 -0.51 -12.98 -7.89
CA ASN A 81 -0.49 -14.44 -8.03
C ASN A 81 0.95 -14.93 -7.81
N GLY A 82 1.36 -14.96 -6.55
CA GLY A 82 2.75 -15.18 -6.17
C GLY A 82 3.63 -13.97 -6.52
N ASN A 83 4.47 -14.09 -7.54
CA ASN A 83 5.36 -12.99 -7.96
C ASN A 83 4.86 -12.19 -9.18
N VAL A 84 3.66 -12.49 -9.66
CA VAL A 84 3.10 -11.88 -10.88
C VAL A 84 1.83 -11.10 -10.53
N TRP A 85 1.75 -9.87 -11.02
CA TRP A 85 0.58 -9.02 -10.89
C TRP A 85 -0.26 -9.09 -12.16
N THR A 86 -1.49 -9.55 -12.02
CA THR A 86 -2.40 -9.78 -13.14
C THR A 86 -3.53 -8.78 -13.11
N PRO A 87 -3.66 -7.91 -14.13
CA PRO A 87 -4.81 -7.03 -14.29
C PRO A 87 -6.06 -7.81 -14.69
N THR A 88 -7.25 -7.25 -14.49
CA THR A 88 -8.50 -7.87 -14.92
C THR A 88 -8.64 -7.97 -16.43
N ARG A 89 -7.90 -7.14 -17.17
CA ARG A 89 -7.81 -7.11 -18.65
C ARG A 89 -6.39 -6.80 -19.09
N THR A 90 -5.99 -7.22 -20.26
CA THR A 90 -4.69 -6.85 -20.83
C THR A 90 -4.61 -5.34 -21.06
N LEU A 91 -3.54 -4.71 -20.57
CA LEU A 91 -3.26 -3.29 -20.70
C LEU A 91 -2.14 -3.09 -21.73
N TYR A 92 -2.25 -2.06 -22.55
CA TYR A 92 -1.26 -1.72 -23.58
C TYR A 92 -0.83 -0.28 -23.48
N TRP A 93 0.45 -0.02 -23.78
CA TRP A 93 0.98 1.32 -23.93
C TRP A 93 0.62 1.91 -25.29
N ASP A 94 0.28 3.18 -25.29
CA ASP A 94 0.31 4.03 -26.46
C ASP A 94 1.62 4.84 -26.49
N ASP A 95 1.85 5.61 -27.55
CA ASP A 95 2.96 6.55 -27.60
C ASP A 95 2.78 7.66 -26.57
N GLY A 96 3.84 7.96 -25.83
CA GLY A 96 3.80 9.01 -24.81
C GLY A 96 4.72 8.77 -23.62
N THR A 97 4.61 9.68 -22.67
CA THR A 97 5.24 9.59 -21.35
C THR A 97 4.16 9.54 -20.28
N TYR A 98 4.32 8.66 -19.32
CA TYR A 98 3.28 8.34 -18.34
C TYR A 98 3.78 8.38 -16.91
N THR A 99 2.86 8.62 -15.99
CA THR A 99 3.04 8.37 -14.57
C THR A 99 2.05 7.28 -14.11
N ALA A 100 2.58 6.25 -13.45
CA ALA A 100 1.78 5.23 -12.78
C ALA A 100 1.62 5.58 -11.30
N TYR A 101 0.40 5.45 -10.80
CA TYR A 101 0.03 5.58 -9.39
C TYR A 101 -0.60 4.28 -8.94
N ALA A 102 -0.15 3.75 -7.80
CA ALA A 102 -0.74 2.54 -7.25
C ALA A 102 -1.01 2.71 -5.75
N TYR A 103 -1.99 1.99 -5.23
CA TYR A 103 -2.34 1.99 -3.82
C TYR A 103 -2.87 0.62 -3.38
N TYR A 104 -2.73 0.33 -2.11
CA TYR A 104 -3.22 -0.87 -1.45
C TYR A 104 -3.83 -0.50 -0.08
N PRO A 105 -4.92 -1.13 0.34
CA PRO A 105 -5.72 -2.13 -0.38
C PRO A 105 -6.62 -1.52 -1.46
N TYR A 106 -6.94 -2.32 -2.48
CA TYR A 106 -7.80 -1.91 -3.59
C TYR A 106 -9.21 -1.50 -3.14
N GLN A 107 -9.69 -0.38 -3.65
CA GLN A 107 -11.08 0.07 -3.51
C GLN A 107 -11.79 -0.01 -4.86
N LYS A 108 -12.87 -0.77 -4.93
CA LYS A 108 -13.63 -0.97 -6.17
C LYS A 108 -14.13 0.33 -6.82
N THR A 109 -14.43 1.33 -6.01
CA THR A 109 -14.97 2.61 -6.49
C THR A 109 -14.13 3.76 -5.96
N VAL A 110 -13.49 4.49 -6.86
CA VAL A 110 -12.77 5.74 -6.58
C VAL A 110 -13.55 6.87 -7.24
N ARG A 111 -14.08 7.80 -6.45
CA ARG A 111 -14.86 8.95 -6.93
C ARG A 111 -14.02 10.22 -7.07
N SER A 112 -12.95 10.32 -6.32
CA SER A 112 -11.97 11.40 -6.34
C SER A 112 -10.61 10.77 -6.13
N VAL A 113 -9.58 11.28 -6.77
CA VAL A 113 -8.19 10.85 -6.57
C VAL A 113 -7.49 11.73 -5.53
N ASP A 114 -8.00 12.91 -5.26
CA ASP A 114 -7.45 13.88 -4.29
C ASP A 114 -8.10 13.74 -2.91
N ASP A 115 -9.23 13.05 -2.81
CA ASP A 115 -10.07 12.97 -1.59
C ASP A 115 -10.67 11.55 -1.45
N MET A 116 -9.83 10.51 -1.58
CA MET A 116 -10.25 9.13 -1.38
C MET A 116 -10.56 8.88 0.09
N PRO A 117 -11.76 8.41 0.45
CA PRO A 117 -12.07 8.11 1.85
C PRO A 117 -11.27 6.89 2.32
N VAL A 118 -10.64 7.01 3.48
CA VAL A 118 -9.93 5.92 4.14
C VAL A 118 -10.33 5.85 5.62
N THR A 119 -10.35 4.65 6.16
CA THR A 119 -10.71 4.42 7.57
C THR A 119 -9.88 3.26 8.10
N VAL A 120 -9.23 3.45 9.24
CA VAL A 120 -8.57 2.34 9.94
C VAL A 120 -9.61 1.55 10.74
N CYS A 121 -9.43 0.25 10.83
CA CYS A 121 -10.28 -0.64 11.61
C CYS A 121 -10.11 -0.35 13.10
N LEU A 122 -11.21 -0.34 13.85
CA LEU A 122 -11.18 -0.14 15.29
C LEU A 122 -10.76 -1.40 16.05
N ASP A 123 -11.02 -2.56 15.49
CA ASP A 123 -10.49 -3.82 16.01
C ASP A 123 -9.44 -4.37 15.02
N GLN A 124 -8.18 -4.11 15.32
CA GLN A 124 -7.05 -4.60 14.55
C GLN A 124 -6.53 -5.95 15.05
N SER A 125 -7.14 -6.52 16.09
CA SER A 125 -6.82 -7.88 16.57
C SER A 125 -7.45 -8.98 15.73
N THR A 126 -8.39 -8.64 14.85
CA THR A 126 -9.06 -9.61 13.97
C THR A 126 -8.10 -10.13 12.91
N ALA A 127 -7.97 -11.45 12.81
CA ALA A 127 -7.11 -12.10 11.82
C ALA A 127 -7.74 -12.08 10.42
N SER A 128 -6.90 -12.12 9.40
CA SER A 128 -7.31 -12.33 8.01
C SER A 128 -7.97 -13.71 7.82
N THR A 129 -8.92 -13.78 6.90
CA THR A 129 -9.59 -15.00 6.49
C THR A 129 -9.45 -15.18 4.98
N ALA A 130 -9.88 -16.32 4.44
CA ALA A 130 -9.86 -16.55 2.99
C ALA A 130 -10.69 -15.54 2.17
N THR A 131 -11.60 -14.78 2.81
CA THR A 131 -12.53 -13.87 2.12
C THR A 131 -12.49 -12.43 2.62
N ALA A 132 -11.75 -12.14 3.69
CA ALA A 132 -11.65 -10.80 4.27
C ALA A 132 -10.28 -10.59 4.91
N MET A 133 -9.72 -9.40 4.70
CA MET A 133 -8.52 -8.96 5.40
C MET A 133 -8.78 -8.83 6.90
N GLY A 134 -7.77 -9.11 7.71
CA GLY A 134 -7.74 -8.77 9.12
C GLY A 134 -7.78 -7.26 9.35
N GLY A 135 -8.15 -6.85 10.55
CA GLY A 135 -8.30 -5.42 10.84
C GLY A 135 -6.99 -4.65 10.76
N TYR A 136 -5.86 -5.30 11.05
CA TYR A 136 -4.54 -4.70 10.96
C TYR A 136 -4.14 -4.45 9.51
N GLU A 137 -4.18 -5.50 8.66
CA GLU A 137 -3.82 -5.42 7.24
C GLU A 137 -4.75 -4.49 6.46
N ALA A 138 -6.05 -4.51 6.77
CA ALA A 138 -7.04 -3.63 6.15
C ALA A 138 -6.84 -2.14 6.49
N SER A 139 -6.08 -1.84 7.56
CA SER A 139 -5.75 -0.48 7.99
C SER A 139 -4.45 0.04 7.37
N ASP A 140 -3.63 -0.84 6.77
CA ASP A 140 -2.33 -0.48 6.21
C ASP A 140 -2.48 0.05 4.78
N LEU A 141 -2.46 1.37 4.64
CA LEU A 141 -2.52 2.04 3.35
C LEU A 141 -1.11 2.22 2.77
N LEU A 142 -0.88 1.57 1.62
CA LEU A 142 0.36 1.71 0.86
C LEU A 142 0.14 2.54 -0.39
N TRP A 143 1.18 3.26 -0.81
CA TRP A 143 1.19 4.09 -1.99
C TRP A 143 2.50 3.98 -2.77
N ALA A 144 2.39 3.98 -4.10
CA ALA A 144 3.52 4.03 -5.02
C ALA A 144 3.25 4.98 -6.17
N ARG A 145 4.31 5.66 -6.65
CA ARG A 145 4.27 6.50 -7.85
C ARG A 145 5.56 6.35 -8.65
N THR A 146 5.43 6.03 -9.94
CA THR A 146 6.55 5.96 -10.89
C THR A 146 6.29 6.92 -12.04
N LYS A 147 7.21 7.85 -12.26
CA LYS A 147 7.12 8.90 -13.31
C LYS A 147 8.03 8.60 -14.49
N GLY A 148 7.78 9.27 -15.62
CA GLY A 148 8.64 9.22 -16.79
C GLY A 148 8.66 7.85 -17.49
N ILE A 149 7.54 7.15 -17.48
CA ILE A 149 7.40 5.83 -18.07
C ILE A 149 7.21 6.00 -19.58
N HIS A 150 8.01 5.31 -20.39
CA HIS A 150 7.85 5.18 -21.83
C HIS A 150 7.39 3.76 -22.18
N ALA A 151 6.69 3.61 -23.29
CA ALA A 151 6.27 2.32 -23.79
C ALA A 151 7.47 1.37 -23.91
N SER A 152 7.43 0.25 -23.22
CA SER A 152 8.49 -0.76 -23.15
C SER A 152 7.90 -2.12 -22.81
N ALA A 153 8.61 -3.19 -23.17
CA ALA A 153 8.33 -4.54 -22.70
C ALA A 153 8.80 -4.79 -21.26
N ASP A 154 9.64 -3.89 -20.73
CA ASP A 154 10.17 -4.01 -19.38
C ASP A 154 9.10 -3.69 -18.33
N PRO A 155 9.06 -4.45 -17.21
CA PRO A 155 8.12 -4.16 -16.14
C PRO A 155 8.41 -2.82 -15.46
N VAL A 156 7.37 -2.04 -15.22
CA VAL A 156 7.45 -0.78 -14.47
C VAL A 156 7.56 -1.08 -12.97
N PRO A 157 8.57 -0.56 -12.27
CA PRO A 157 8.70 -0.76 -10.83
C PRO A 157 7.69 0.12 -10.07
N LEU A 158 6.90 -0.48 -9.20
CA LEU A 158 6.02 0.19 -8.24
C LEU A 158 6.62 0.00 -6.85
N VAL A 159 7.33 1.02 -6.37
CA VAL A 159 7.94 1.02 -5.03
C VAL A 159 6.94 1.60 -4.05
N PHE A 160 6.38 0.77 -3.21
CA PHE A 160 5.39 1.18 -2.23
C PHE A 160 6.03 1.80 -0.98
N SER A 161 5.27 2.66 -0.34
CA SER A 161 5.57 3.25 0.96
C SER A 161 4.33 3.24 1.83
N HIS A 162 4.50 3.03 3.14
CA HIS A 162 3.42 3.23 4.10
C HIS A 162 3.09 4.72 4.20
N VAL A 163 1.81 5.06 4.20
CA VAL A 163 1.34 6.46 4.36
C VAL A 163 0.57 6.67 5.65
N MET A 164 0.26 5.60 6.37
CA MET A 164 -0.27 5.64 7.73
C MET A 164 0.85 5.75 8.77
N SER A 165 0.49 5.84 10.04
CA SER A 165 1.43 5.77 11.17
C SER A 165 1.27 4.42 11.88
N LYS A 166 2.36 3.80 12.27
CA LYS A 166 2.37 2.60 13.12
C LYS A 166 2.77 2.98 14.54
N LEU A 167 2.15 2.37 15.52
CA LEU A 167 2.55 2.40 16.93
C LEU A 167 2.87 0.97 17.37
N THR A 168 4.13 0.70 17.66
CA THR A 168 4.57 -0.57 18.22
C THR A 168 4.73 -0.41 19.72
N ILE A 169 4.04 -1.25 20.50
CA ILE A 169 3.96 -1.19 21.96
C ILE A 169 4.54 -2.47 22.52
N ARG A 170 5.62 -2.34 23.31
CA ARG A 170 6.24 -3.46 24.01
C ARG A 170 5.92 -3.37 25.50
N LEU A 171 5.37 -4.43 26.07
CA LEU A 171 5.18 -4.55 27.50
C LEU A 171 6.49 -5.00 28.15
N ILE A 172 6.92 -4.29 29.17
CA ILE A 172 8.13 -4.57 29.94
C ILE A 172 7.73 -4.76 31.40
N LYS A 173 8.30 -5.77 32.04
CA LYS A 173 8.14 -6.02 33.46
C LYS A 173 8.92 -4.97 34.26
N GLY A 174 8.23 -4.24 35.14
CA GLY A 174 8.84 -3.36 36.10
C GLY A 174 9.51 -4.15 37.24
N GLU A 175 10.36 -3.49 38.03
CA GLU A 175 11.10 -4.12 39.15
C GLU A 175 10.16 -4.62 40.26
N ASP A 176 9.04 -3.95 40.44
CA ASP A 176 8.00 -4.21 41.43
C ASP A 176 6.84 -5.06 40.90
N TYR A 177 6.88 -5.53 39.65
CA TYR A 177 5.82 -6.35 39.07
C TYR A 177 6.02 -7.82 39.48
N GLU A 178 5.06 -8.42 40.18
CA GLU A 178 5.10 -9.81 40.59
C GLU A 178 4.58 -10.77 39.51
N GLY A 179 5.23 -11.91 39.35
CA GLY A 179 4.88 -12.95 38.38
C GLY A 179 5.30 -12.62 36.94
N ASP A 180 4.75 -13.36 35.98
CA ASP A 180 5.02 -13.16 34.55
C ASP A 180 4.08 -12.14 33.92
N LEU A 181 4.55 -11.45 32.89
CA LEU A 181 3.70 -10.58 32.08
C LEU A 181 2.54 -11.39 31.47
N PRO A 182 1.32 -10.82 31.42
CA PRO A 182 0.16 -11.52 30.91
C PRO A 182 0.31 -11.77 29.40
N SER A 183 0.08 -13.00 28.97
CA SER A 183 0.05 -13.37 27.55
C SER A 183 -1.29 -13.07 26.87
N ASP A 184 -2.32 -12.78 27.67
CA ASP A 184 -3.71 -12.48 27.29
C ASP A 184 -4.04 -10.98 27.46
N ALA A 185 -3.03 -10.12 27.46
CA ALA A 185 -3.22 -8.69 27.51
C ALA A 185 -3.95 -8.17 26.26
N GLU A 186 -4.84 -7.21 26.46
CA GLU A 186 -5.42 -6.41 25.40
C GLU A 186 -4.85 -5.00 25.44
N VAL A 187 -4.49 -4.47 24.28
CA VAL A 187 -3.92 -3.13 24.17
C VAL A 187 -4.81 -2.25 23.31
N TYR A 188 -5.10 -1.06 23.79
CA TYR A 188 -5.93 -0.08 23.11
C TYR A 188 -5.17 1.23 22.90
N VAL A 189 -5.33 1.82 21.71
CA VAL A 189 -4.85 3.18 21.39
C VAL A 189 -6.05 4.11 21.36
N HIS A 190 -6.08 5.07 22.26
CA HIS A 190 -7.24 5.92 22.51
C HIS A 190 -7.18 7.29 21.80
N ASN A 191 -8.33 7.95 21.76
CA ASN A 191 -8.49 9.34 21.30
C ASN A 191 -8.03 9.63 19.86
N THR A 192 -7.88 8.60 19.06
CA THR A 192 -7.56 8.74 17.63
C THR A 192 -8.82 8.97 16.80
N VAL A 193 -8.71 9.74 15.73
CA VAL A 193 -9.75 9.85 14.69
C VAL A 193 -9.41 8.81 13.63
N PRO A 194 -10.24 7.77 13.44
CA PRO A 194 -9.93 6.65 12.54
C PRO A 194 -10.21 6.97 11.06
N THR A 195 -10.88 8.08 10.77
CA THR A 195 -11.27 8.48 9.41
C THR A 195 -10.34 9.54 8.84
N ALA A 196 -10.03 9.43 7.56
CA ALA A 196 -9.16 10.34 6.84
C ALA A 196 -9.55 10.41 5.36
N THR A 197 -8.90 11.31 4.63
CA THR A 197 -8.89 11.33 3.17
C THR A 197 -7.47 11.11 2.67
N PHE A 198 -7.36 10.47 1.53
CA PHE A 198 -6.11 10.15 0.89
C PHE A 198 -6.03 10.81 -0.49
N ASP A 199 -5.01 11.63 -0.70
CA ASP A 199 -4.63 12.18 -2.00
C ASP A 199 -3.70 11.19 -2.70
N LEU A 200 -4.20 10.46 -3.68
CA LEU A 200 -3.45 9.48 -4.46
C LEU A 200 -2.35 10.14 -5.30
N SER A 201 -2.58 11.35 -5.78
CA SER A 201 -1.61 12.08 -6.62
C SER A 201 -0.36 12.47 -5.85
N ALA A 202 -0.53 12.84 -4.58
CA ALA A 202 0.52 13.29 -3.69
C ALA A 202 1.04 12.22 -2.72
N GLY A 203 0.28 11.14 -2.48
CA GLY A 203 0.60 10.14 -1.47
C GLY A 203 0.41 10.65 -0.03
N VAL A 204 -0.58 11.51 0.19
CA VAL A 204 -0.78 12.19 1.48
C VAL A 204 -2.11 11.81 2.11
N VAL A 205 -2.05 11.40 3.37
CA VAL A 205 -3.23 11.13 4.20
C VAL A 205 -3.52 12.33 5.10
N THR A 206 -4.76 12.80 5.09
CA THR A 206 -5.23 13.90 5.92
C THR A 206 -6.38 13.43 6.82
N LYS A 207 -6.17 13.53 8.14
CA LYS A 207 -7.19 13.21 9.14
C LYS A 207 -8.48 14.01 8.90
N ALA A 208 -9.63 13.34 8.97
CA ALA A 208 -10.91 14.01 8.86
C ALA A 208 -11.06 15.12 9.93
N PRO A 209 -11.32 16.39 9.53
CA PRO A 209 -11.30 17.52 10.46
C PRO A 209 -12.41 17.43 11.52
N LYS A 210 -13.54 16.83 11.19
CA LYS A 210 -14.71 16.62 12.07
C LYS A 210 -14.91 15.15 12.42
N GLY A 211 -13.89 14.32 12.28
CA GLY A 211 -13.96 12.89 12.62
C GLY A 211 -14.16 12.67 14.11
N THR A 212 -14.98 11.68 14.47
CA THR A 212 -15.21 11.29 15.86
C THR A 212 -13.98 10.52 16.36
N ARG A 213 -13.55 10.82 17.58
CA ARG A 213 -12.49 10.05 18.26
C ARG A 213 -13.00 8.68 18.64
N ALA A 214 -12.12 7.70 18.53
CA ALA A 214 -12.39 6.31 18.89
C ALA A 214 -11.14 5.68 19.50
N SER A 215 -11.31 4.47 20.01
CA SER A 215 -10.24 3.60 20.49
C SER A 215 -9.99 2.49 19.47
N ILE A 216 -8.73 2.20 19.24
CA ILE A 216 -8.29 1.11 18.36
C ILE A 216 -7.76 -0.01 19.26
N ARG A 217 -8.33 -1.21 19.13
CA ARG A 217 -7.75 -2.41 19.71
C ARG A 217 -6.58 -2.86 18.85
N ALA A 218 -5.38 -2.92 19.45
CA ALA A 218 -4.15 -3.24 18.74
C ALA A 218 -4.09 -4.72 18.32
N HIS A 219 -3.36 -4.99 17.27
CA HIS A 219 -2.93 -6.32 16.86
C HIS A 219 -1.86 -6.85 17.83
N GLN A 220 -1.89 -8.13 18.14
CA GLN A 220 -0.89 -8.78 18.98
C GLN A 220 0.13 -9.51 18.08
N ASP A 221 1.32 -8.93 17.94
CA ASP A 221 2.42 -9.51 17.14
C ASP A 221 3.11 -10.67 17.88
N ALA A 222 3.21 -10.54 19.22
CA ALA A 222 3.78 -11.56 20.11
C ALA A 222 3.19 -11.40 21.53
N ALA A 223 3.52 -12.30 22.45
CA ALA A 223 2.96 -12.32 23.82
C ALA A 223 3.04 -10.97 24.55
N THR A 224 4.09 -10.16 24.29
CA THR A 224 4.30 -8.84 24.91
C THR A 224 4.52 -7.72 23.92
N LEU A 225 4.23 -7.97 22.64
CA LEU A 225 4.42 -7.02 21.54
C LEU A 225 3.10 -6.80 20.81
N PHE A 226 2.74 -5.53 20.64
CA PHE A 226 1.49 -5.13 20.01
C PHE A 226 1.75 -4.03 18.99
N SER A 227 0.95 -3.98 17.92
CA SER A 227 1.01 -2.94 16.90
C SER A 227 -0.37 -2.38 16.60
N ALA A 228 -0.44 -1.09 16.34
CA ALA A 228 -1.64 -0.44 15.83
C ALA A 228 -1.32 0.51 14.68
N ILE A 229 -2.13 0.45 13.62
CA ILE A 229 -2.09 1.39 12.51
C ILE A 229 -3.06 2.52 12.81
N VAL A 230 -2.55 3.74 12.73
CA VAL A 230 -3.25 4.95 13.13
C VAL A 230 -3.18 5.98 12.01
N VAL A 231 -4.27 6.69 11.76
CA VAL A 231 -4.25 7.85 10.87
C VAL A 231 -3.24 8.89 11.40
N PRO A 232 -2.33 9.43 10.56
CA PRO A 232 -1.40 10.46 10.97
C PRO A 232 -2.11 11.66 11.61
N GLN A 233 -1.80 11.94 12.88
CA GLN A 233 -2.47 12.99 13.65
C GLN A 233 -1.70 13.37 14.92
N ARG A 234 -2.11 14.47 15.53
CA ARG A 234 -1.59 14.93 16.82
C ARG A 234 -2.63 14.74 17.91
N LEU A 235 -2.24 14.14 19.02
CA LEU A 235 -3.02 14.09 20.25
C LEU A 235 -2.53 15.17 21.22
N PRO A 236 -3.46 15.89 21.92
CA PRO A 236 -3.11 16.90 22.91
C PRO A 236 -2.54 16.27 24.18
N ASN A 237 -2.06 17.11 25.10
CA ASN A 237 -1.67 16.67 26.44
C ASN A 237 -2.85 16.17 27.26
N SER A 238 -2.57 15.35 28.25
CA SER A 238 -3.53 14.91 29.29
C SER A 238 -4.77 14.25 28.71
N VAL A 239 -4.56 13.40 27.70
CA VAL A 239 -5.58 12.50 27.20
C VAL A 239 -5.03 11.07 27.20
N PRO A 240 -5.86 10.06 27.48
CA PRO A 240 -5.46 8.67 27.33
C PRO A 240 -4.87 8.41 25.95
N LEU A 241 -3.66 7.84 25.90
CA LEU A 241 -2.98 7.43 24.67
C LEU A 241 -3.04 5.92 24.51
N VAL A 242 -2.58 5.18 25.51
CA VAL A 242 -2.53 3.71 25.49
C VAL A 242 -3.14 3.17 26.76
N GLU A 243 -3.94 2.13 26.64
CA GLU A 243 -4.45 1.32 27.73
C GLU A 243 -4.02 -0.13 27.52
N VAL A 244 -3.53 -0.76 28.58
CA VAL A 244 -3.28 -2.20 28.64
C VAL A 244 -4.26 -2.81 29.63
N VAL A 245 -5.08 -3.73 29.19
CA VAL A 245 -6.00 -4.50 30.04
C VAL A 245 -5.43 -5.89 30.24
N ALA A 246 -5.12 -6.25 31.48
CA ALA A 246 -4.50 -7.53 31.81
C ALA A 246 -5.01 -8.06 33.13
N LYS A 247 -5.43 -9.31 33.22
CA LYS A 247 -5.95 -9.94 34.44
C LYS A 247 -7.06 -9.13 35.14
N GLY A 248 -7.88 -8.39 34.35
CA GLY A 248 -8.94 -7.53 34.86
C GLY A 248 -8.46 -6.18 35.41
N VAL A 249 -7.20 -5.85 35.29
CA VAL A 249 -6.59 -4.57 35.67
C VAL A 249 -6.32 -3.74 34.41
N SER A 250 -6.67 -2.45 34.46
CA SER A 250 -6.39 -1.48 33.40
C SER A 250 -5.20 -0.61 33.80
N TYR A 251 -4.22 -0.55 32.92
CA TYR A 251 -3.05 0.32 33.00
C TYR A 251 -3.19 1.40 31.96
N LEU A 252 -3.53 2.62 32.39
CA LEU A 252 -3.81 3.74 31.49
C LEU A 252 -2.62 4.70 31.44
N TYR A 253 -2.19 5.02 30.23
CA TYR A 253 -1.14 5.99 30.00
C TYR A 253 -1.65 7.21 29.23
N GLU A 254 -1.36 8.41 29.75
CA GLU A 254 -1.72 9.69 29.14
C GLU A 254 -0.47 10.40 28.61
N SER A 255 -0.51 10.87 27.36
CA SER A 255 0.57 11.66 26.79
C SER A 255 0.10 12.50 25.60
N ARG A 256 0.83 13.59 25.38
CA ARG A 256 0.85 14.22 24.05
C ARG A 256 1.59 13.30 23.10
N PHE A 257 1.02 13.06 21.93
CA PHE A 257 1.65 12.22 20.92
C PHE A 257 1.45 12.77 19.50
N VAL A 258 2.42 12.49 18.62
CA VAL A 258 2.34 12.87 17.19
C VAL A 258 2.56 11.62 16.36
N PHE A 259 1.50 11.14 15.75
CA PHE A 259 1.53 10.07 14.76
C PHE A 259 1.98 10.64 13.42
N LYS A 260 3.21 10.35 13.01
CA LYS A 260 3.79 10.82 11.74
C LYS A 260 3.49 9.85 10.60
N PRO A 261 3.21 10.32 9.37
CA PRO A 261 2.98 9.44 8.23
C PRO A 261 4.24 8.63 7.90
N GLY A 262 4.08 7.35 7.57
CA GLY A 262 5.16 6.44 7.19
C GLY A 262 6.14 6.09 8.31
N VAL A 263 5.84 6.42 9.56
CA VAL A 263 6.73 6.21 10.71
C VAL A 263 6.17 5.16 11.66
N ASN A 264 7.01 4.22 12.07
CA ASN A 264 6.75 3.33 13.19
C ASN A 264 7.30 3.96 14.48
N HIS A 265 6.41 4.23 15.43
CA HIS A 265 6.74 4.76 16.75
C HIS A 265 6.88 3.61 17.75
N LEU A 266 8.04 3.47 18.35
CA LEU A 266 8.32 2.43 19.35
C LEU A 266 8.06 2.97 20.76
N VAL A 267 7.23 2.26 21.51
CA VAL A 267 6.86 2.61 22.88
C VAL A 267 7.02 1.40 23.79
N ASN A 268 7.77 1.57 24.87
CA ASN A 268 7.89 0.57 25.92
C ASN A 268 7.00 0.97 27.11
N LEU A 269 6.04 0.12 27.46
CA LEU A 269 5.20 0.28 28.65
C LEU A 269 5.74 -0.61 29.77
N ILE A 270 6.23 0.02 30.83
CA ILE A 270 6.76 -0.66 32.02
C ILE A 270 5.60 -0.83 32.99
N LEU A 271 5.12 -2.06 33.14
CA LEU A 271 4.04 -2.41 34.06
C LEU A 271 4.56 -2.54 35.48
N SER A 272 3.81 -2.02 36.43
CA SER A 272 4.04 -2.09 37.87
C SER A 272 2.88 -2.84 38.51
N ASP A 273 3.04 -3.38 39.72
CA ASP A 273 1.94 -3.94 40.51
C ASP A 273 0.90 -2.87 40.89
N ASN A 274 1.31 -1.61 40.96
CA ASN A 274 0.39 -0.48 41.06
C ASN A 274 0.00 0.05 39.68
N PRO A 275 -1.25 -0.14 39.20
CA PRO A 275 -1.71 0.32 37.89
C PRO A 275 -1.60 1.83 37.66
N GLU A 276 -1.55 2.64 38.75
CA GLU A 276 -1.39 4.09 38.69
C GLU A 276 0.07 4.52 38.41
N GLN A 277 1.02 3.59 38.45
CA GLN A 277 2.46 3.85 38.32
C GLN A 277 3.02 3.36 36.97
N VAL A 278 2.19 3.24 35.96
CA VAL A 278 2.67 2.87 34.58
C VAL A 278 3.67 3.89 34.09
N LYS A 279 4.87 3.42 33.78
CA LYS A 279 5.91 4.25 33.17
C LYS A 279 6.00 3.95 31.67
N ILE A 280 6.11 4.98 30.86
CA ILE A 280 6.39 4.85 29.45
C ILE A 280 7.83 5.26 29.15
N ASN A 281 8.46 4.49 28.27
CA ASN A 281 9.72 4.86 27.66
C ASN A 281 9.51 4.90 26.13
N ILE A 282 9.68 6.06 25.53
CA ILE A 282 9.59 6.20 24.07
C ILE A 282 10.87 5.62 23.49
N GLY A 283 10.76 4.48 22.81
CA GLY A 283 11.88 3.71 22.29
C GLY A 283 12.49 4.28 21.01
N GLY A 284 11.81 5.21 20.31
CA GLY A 284 12.27 5.82 19.08
C GLY A 284 11.25 5.85 17.95
N GLU A 285 11.71 6.32 16.80
CA GLU A 285 10.95 6.39 15.55
C GLU A 285 11.77 5.68 14.47
N VAL A 286 11.11 4.84 13.67
CA VAL A 286 11.72 4.16 12.51
C VAL A 286 10.96 4.56 11.26
N GLU A 287 11.63 5.18 10.31
CA GLU A 287 11.04 5.54 9.03
C GLU A 287 10.83 4.30 8.16
N GLY A 288 9.74 4.31 7.38
CA GLY A 288 9.42 3.23 6.45
C GLY A 288 8.97 1.92 7.12
N TRP A 289 8.71 1.95 8.43
CA TRP A 289 8.31 0.78 9.25
C TRP A 289 9.33 -0.38 9.26
N ASN A 290 10.54 -0.14 8.82
CA ASN A 290 11.62 -1.11 8.87
C ASN A 290 12.08 -1.27 10.32
N GLU A 291 12.11 -2.48 10.81
CA GLU A 291 12.70 -2.85 12.09
C GLU A 291 14.17 -3.22 11.94
#